data_e291d831553a7e61aa7644593c40907a
#
_entry.id   e291d831553a7e61aa7644593c40907a
#
_cell.length_a   1.000
_cell.length_b   1.000
_cell.length_c   1.000
_cell.angle_alpha   90.00
_cell.angle_beta   90.00
_cell.angle_gamma   90.00
#
_symmetry.space_group_name_H-M   'P 1'
#
loop_
_entity.id
_entity.type
_entity.pdbx_description
1 polymer ?
#
loop_
_entity_poly.entity_id
_entity_poly.type
_entity_poly.pdbx_seq_one_letter_code
_entity_poly.pdbx_strand_id
1 'polypeptide(L)'
;MVYEGSREPEDNTTDRIFRFIRENPSCHLRKIKKELDLAMGTVQYHLDKLEKAGKITSQKQGLHKHYFVVGVFEENEKQLLEVLSNETAREILMFIIEQKKYPSQSEISKHIGISSASVSWQIKRLQDHKVIDEIKEGKFKRYKLHGDSNQVVALLKNYYPSIWNRWSNRLAEMLLSLSQGEKQS
;
A
#
# COMPACT_ATOMS: atom_id res chain seq x y z
N MET A 1 -21.30 51.08 5.35
CA MET A 1 -20.08 50.36 4.97
C MET A 1 -20.18 48.99 5.55
N VAL A 2 -20.66 48.01 4.74
CA VAL A 2 -20.90 46.63 5.17
C VAL A 2 -19.66 45.85 4.82
N TYR A 3 -18.98 45.27 5.83
CA TYR A 3 -17.88 44.35 5.62
C TYR A 3 -18.47 43.05 5.07
N GLU A 4 -18.30 42.81 3.77
CA GLU A 4 -18.41 41.48 3.18
C GLU A 4 -17.27 40.62 3.76
N GLY A 5 -17.62 39.77 4.71
CA GLY A 5 -16.76 38.69 5.16
C GLY A 5 -16.47 37.79 3.97
N SER A 6 -15.23 37.73 3.54
CA SER A 6 -14.72 36.75 2.60
C SER A 6 -15.00 35.35 3.17
N ARG A 7 -16.08 34.71 2.69
CA ARG A 7 -16.30 33.29 2.87
C ARG A 7 -15.13 32.58 2.21
N GLU A 8 -14.30 31.93 3.00
CA GLU A 8 -13.39 30.90 2.46
C GLU A 8 -14.25 29.97 1.61
N PRO A 9 -13.77 29.54 0.42
CA PRO A 9 -14.54 28.64 -0.42
C PRO A 9 -14.87 27.40 0.40
N GLU A 10 -16.17 27.17 0.66
CA GLU A 10 -16.64 25.93 1.30
C GLU A 10 -15.98 24.76 0.54
N ASP A 11 -15.15 24.03 1.23
CA ASP A 11 -14.38 22.89 0.68
C ASP A 11 -15.43 21.88 0.16
N ASN A 12 -15.73 21.98 -1.12
CA ASN A 12 -16.80 21.21 -1.77
C ASN A 12 -16.53 19.73 -1.51
N THR A 13 -17.53 18.96 -1.14
CA THR A 13 -17.43 17.51 -0.88
C THR A 13 -16.71 16.78 -2.01
N THR A 14 -16.87 17.23 -3.27
CA THR A 14 -16.12 16.69 -4.42
C THR A 14 -14.61 16.89 -4.25
N ASP A 15 -14.19 18.09 -3.81
CA ASP A 15 -12.78 18.42 -3.65
C ASP A 15 -12.16 17.70 -2.44
N ARG A 16 -12.92 17.53 -1.36
CA ARG A 16 -12.52 16.72 -0.20
C ARG A 16 -12.28 15.27 -0.61
N ILE A 17 -13.18 14.65 -1.38
CA ILE A 17 -13.04 13.28 -1.87
C ILE A 17 -11.87 13.18 -2.85
N PHE A 18 -11.70 14.13 -3.77
CA PHE A 18 -10.59 14.14 -4.71
C PHE A 18 -9.23 14.24 -3.98
N ARG A 19 -9.10 15.16 -3.01
CA ARG A 19 -7.92 15.31 -2.17
C ARG A 19 -7.60 14.03 -1.40
N PHE A 20 -8.63 13.42 -0.80
CA PHE A 20 -8.46 12.16 -0.08
C PHE A 20 -7.92 11.04 -0.98
N ILE A 21 -8.43 10.89 -2.21
CA ILE A 21 -7.94 9.90 -3.17
C ILE A 21 -6.48 10.19 -3.56
N ARG A 22 -6.12 11.45 -3.75
CA ARG A 22 -4.77 11.87 -4.08
C ARG A 22 -3.76 11.53 -2.98
N GLU A 23 -4.14 11.70 -1.73
CA GLU A 23 -3.33 11.42 -0.56
C GLU A 23 -3.35 9.94 -0.15
N ASN A 24 -4.39 9.21 -0.55
CA ASN A 24 -4.61 7.79 -0.26
C ASN A 24 -4.90 7.01 -1.54
N PRO A 25 -3.94 6.88 -2.45
CA PRO A 25 -4.16 6.11 -3.70
C PRO A 25 -4.51 4.66 -3.38
N SER A 26 -5.26 4.03 -4.28
CA SER A 26 -5.82 2.69 -4.06
C SER A 26 -6.84 2.59 -2.91
N CYS A 27 -7.42 3.70 -2.47
CA CYS A 27 -8.51 3.66 -1.51
C CYS A 27 -9.80 3.14 -2.17
N HIS A 28 -10.65 2.48 -1.39
CA HIS A 28 -11.97 2.01 -1.81
C HIS A 28 -13.08 2.84 -1.18
N LEU A 29 -14.29 2.81 -1.75
CA LEU A 29 -15.45 3.60 -1.34
C LEU A 29 -15.72 3.56 0.18
N ARG A 30 -15.65 2.37 0.81
CA ARG A 30 -15.88 2.23 2.26
C ARG A 30 -14.85 2.98 3.10
N LYS A 31 -13.58 3.02 2.66
CA LYS A 31 -12.53 3.79 3.33
C LYS A 31 -12.82 5.28 3.21
N ILE A 32 -13.15 5.77 2.02
CA ILE A 32 -13.51 7.17 1.78
C ILE A 32 -14.70 7.58 2.67
N LYS A 33 -15.78 6.75 2.68
CA LYS A 33 -16.94 6.97 3.54
C LYS A 33 -16.55 7.13 5.02
N LYS A 34 -15.73 6.20 5.52
CA LYS A 34 -15.34 6.16 6.94
C LYS A 34 -14.49 7.36 7.32
N GLU A 35 -13.44 7.64 6.54
CA GLU A 35 -12.46 8.67 6.87
C GLU A 35 -12.99 10.10 6.69
N LEU A 36 -13.93 10.32 5.77
CA LEU A 36 -14.55 11.63 5.53
C LEU A 36 -15.90 11.81 6.24
N ASP A 37 -16.37 10.79 6.94
CA ASP A 37 -17.68 10.75 7.63
C ASP A 37 -18.84 11.15 6.71
N LEU A 38 -18.93 10.50 5.54
CA LEU A 38 -19.93 10.79 4.53
C LEU A 38 -20.92 9.62 4.37
N ALA A 39 -22.15 9.93 3.93
CA ALA A 39 -23.10 8.90 3.54
C ALA A 39 -22.62 8.13 2.29
N MET A 40 -22.95 6.82 2.21
CA MET A 40 -22.55 5.96 1.09
C MET A 40 -22.96 6.51 -0.27
N GLY A 41 -24.21 6.96 -0.40
CA GLY A 41 -24.75 7.54 -1.64
C GLY A 41 -24.06 8.83 -2.04
N THR A 42 -23.69 9.67 -1.07
CA THR A 42 -22.93 10.90 -1.31
C THR A 42 -21.56 10.58 -1.90
N VAL A 43 -20.83 9.64 -1.28
CA VAL A 43 -19.51 9.22 -1.80
C VAL A 43 -19.64 8.66 -3.22
N GLN A 44 -20.62 7.76 -3.45
CA GLN A 44 -20.87 7.18 -4.78
C GLN A 44 -21.14 8.25 -5.83
N TYR A 45 -22.04 9.20 -5.54
CA TYR A 45 -22.37 10.28 -6.46
C TYR A 45 -21.14 11.11 -6.86
N HIS A 46 -20.31 11.49 -5.87
CA HIS A 46 -19.11 12.30 -6.15
C HIS A 46 -18.01 11.52 -6.85
N LEU A 47 -17.85 10.21 -6.57
CA LEU A 47 -16.94 9.34 -7.29
C LEU A 47 -17.34 9.23 -8.77
N ASP A 48 -18.61 8.97 -9.05
CA ASP A 48 -19.14 8.90 -10.43
C ASP A 48 -18.92 10.24 -11.17
N LYS A 49 -19.12 11.36 -10.49
CA LYS A 49 -18.85 12.70 -11.03
C LYS A 49 -17.38 12.91 -11.36
N LEU A 50 -16.47 12.50 -10.48
CA LEU A 50 -15.02 12.62 -10.68
C LEU A 50 -14.51 11.67 -11.78
N GLU A 51 -15.05 10.46 -11.88
CA GLU A 51 -14.73 9.51 -12.97
C GLU A 51 -15.19 10.04 -14.31
N LYS A 52 -16.45 10.55 -14.41
CA LYS A 52 -16.99 11.17 -15.65
C LYS A 52 -16.20 12.40 -16.06
N ALA A 53 -15.69 13.18 -15.12
CA ALA A 53 -14.85 14.34 -15.39
C ALA A 53 -13.39 13.95 -15.75
N GLY A 54 -13.03 12.65 -15.77
CA GLY A 54 -11.69 12.18 -16.06
C GLY A 54 -10.63 12.57 -15.01
N LYS A 55 -11.04 12.97 -13.81
CA LYS A 55 -10.13 13.35 -12.73
C LYS A 55 -9.59 12.14 -11.96
N ILE A 56 -10.39 11.10 -11.84
CA ILE A 56 -10.02 9.84 -11.22
C ILE A 56 -10.32 8.65 -12.14
N THR A 57 -9.66 7.55 -11.90
CA THR A 57 -9.96 6.25 -12.53
C THR A 57 -10.14 5.21 -11.45
N SER A 58 -10.81 4.11 -11.78
CA SER A 58 -10.93 2.99 -10.85
C SER A 58 -10.50 1.67 -11.49
N GLN A 59 -9.94 0.79 -10.67
CA GLN A 59 -9.64 -0.59 -11.01
C GLN A 59 -10.44 -1.52 -10.12
N LYS A 60 -11.08 -2.55 -10.71
CA LYS A 60 -11.83 -3.55 -9.95
C LYS A 60 -10.88 -4.64 -9.49
N GLN A 61 -10.84 -4.87 -8.18
CA GLN A 61 -10.13 -6.00 -7.61
C GLN A 61 -11.06 -6.78 -6.68
N GLY A 62 -11.31 -8.01 -7.05
CA GLY A 62 -12.28 -8.83 -6.35
C GLY A 62 -13.65 -8.13 -6.28
N LEU A 63 -14.13 -7.88 -5.07
CA LEU A 63 -15.43 -7.25 -4.81
C LEU A 63 -15.37 -5.72 -4.71
N HIS A 64 -14.18 -5.11 -4.75
CA HIS A 64 -14.02 -3.67 -4.53
C HIS A 64 -13.45 -2.96 -5.74
N LYS A 65 -13.86 -1.70 -5.92
CA LYS A 65 -13.19 -0.73 -6.80
C LYS A 65 -12.16 0.04 -5.98
N HIS A 66 -10.95 0.18 -6.51
CA HIS A 66 -9.85 0.98 -5.98
C HIS A 66 -9.67 2.20 -6.85
N TYR A 67 -9.60 3.39 -6.25
CA TYR A 67 -9.60 4.68 -6.95
C TYR A 67 -8.20 5.30 -6.97
N PHE A 68 -7.87 5.94 -8.11
CA PHE A 68 -6.60 6.62 -8.36
C PHE A 68 -6.84 7.94 -9.09
N VAL A 69 -5.96 8.92 -8.89
CA VAL A 69 -5.96 10.14 -9.70
C VAL A 69 -5.39 9.82 -11.08
N VAL A 70 -6.03 10.34 -12.13
CA VAL A 70 -5.61 10.10 -13.52
C VAL A 70 -4.25 10.76 -13.78
N GLY A 71 -3.35 10.05 -14.48
CA GLY A 71 -2.05 10.58 -14.91
C GLY A 71 -0.98 10.67 -13.83
N VAL A 72 -1.25 10.19 -12.60
CA VAL A 72 -0.28 10.24 -11.50
C VAL A 72 0.53 8.94 -11.39
N PHE A 73 -0.08 7.80 -11.71
CA PHE A 73 0.53 6.48 -11.51
C PHE A 73 0.58 5.70 -12.80
N GLU A 74 1.72 5.08 -13.05
CA GLU A 74 1.88 4.02 -14.04
C GLU A 74 1.13 2.75 -13.61
N GLU A 75 0.88 1.83 -14.54
CA GLU A 75 0.08 0.64 -14.25
C GLU A 75 0.73 -0.29 -13.21
N ASN A 76 2.06 -0.46 -13.28
CA ASN A 76 2.81 -1.21 -12.28
C ASN A 76 2.78 -0.56 -10.89
N GLU A 77 2.78 0.77 -10.81
CA GLU A 77 2.67 1.51 -9.55
C GLU A 77 1.29 1.34 -8.92
N LYS A 78 0.22 1.39 -9.72
CA LYS A 78 -1.13 1.13 -9.25
C LYS A 78 -1.26 -0.26 -8.65
N GLN A 79 -0.71 -1.28 -9.32
CA GLN A 79 -0.68 -2.66 -8.84
C GLN A 79 0.06 -2.77 -7.51
N LEU A 80 1.21 -2.11 -7.40
CA LEU A 80 1.99 -2.10 -6.16
C LEU A 80 1.27 -1.37 -5.02
N LEU A 81 0.68 -0.20 -5.28
CA LEU A 81 -0.12 0.55 -4.31
C LEU A 81 -1.32 -0.24 -3.80
N GLU A 82 -1.94 -1.01 -4.68
CA GLU A 82 -3.05 -1.88 -4.33
C GLU A 82 -2.62 -3.00 -3.37
N VAL A 83 -1.50 -3.64 -3.64
CA VAL A 83 -0.91 -4.63 -2.73
C VAL A 83 -0.53 -3.98 -1.40
N LEU A 84 0.12 -2.82 -1.45
CA LEU A 84 0.53 -2.06 -0.26
C LEU A 84 -0.66 -1.52 0.56
N SER A 85 -1.88 -1.50 0.03
CA SER A 85 -3.08 -1.17 0.80
C SER A 85 -3.43 -2.25 1.84
N ASN A 86 -2.96 -3.49 1.65
CA ASN A 86 -3.19 -4.63 2.56
C ASN A 86 -2.06 -4.76 3.59
N GLU A 87 -2.38 -4.77 4.87
CA GLU A 87 -1.41 -4.82 5.97
C GLU A 87 -0.57 -6.10 5.95
N THR A 88 -1.21 -7.25 5.82
CA THR A 88 -0.51 -8.54 5.77
C THR A 88 0.44 -8.65 4.58
N ALA A 89 0.04 -8.13 3.41
CA ALA A 89 0.91 -8.10 2.24
C ALA A 89 2.14 -7.20 2.46
N ARG A 90 1.97 -6.05 3.14
CA ARG A 90 3.09 -5.19 3.52
C ARG A 90 4.06 -5.89 4.48
N GLU A 91 3.55 -6.60 5.48
CA GLU A 91 4.38 -7.34 6.43
C GLU A 91 5.18 -8.48 5.76
N ILE A 92 4.54 -9.21 4.82
CA ILE A 92 5.24 -10.22 3.99
C ILE A 92 6.35 -9.57 3.18
N LEU A 93 6.06 -8.45 2.49
CA LEU A 93 7.07 -7.73 1.71
C LEU A 93 8.23 -7.24 2.57
N MET A 94 7.93 -6.65 3.72
CA MET A 94 8.95 -6.19 4.67
C MET A 94 9.86 -7.33 5.08
N PHE A 95 9.29 -8.48 5.46
CA PHE A 95 10.07 -9.64 5.85
C PHE A 95 10.95 -10.15 4.70
N ILE A 96 10.43 -10.20 3.46
CA ILE A 96 11.22 -10.61 2.29
C ILE A 96 12.40 -9.66 2.04
N ILE A 97 12.20 -8.34 2.20
CA ILE A 97 13.23 -7.31 1.97
C ILE A 97 14.32 -7.37 3.06
N GLU A 98 13.94 -7.59 4.30
CA GLU A 98 14.87 -7.65 5.44
C GLU A 98 15.77 -8.89 5.44
N GLN A 99 15.38 -9.97 4.76
CA GLN A 99 16.13 -11.21 4.80
C GLN A 99 17.36 -11.19 3.89
N LYS A 100 18.52 -11.59 4.42
CA LYS A 100 19.75 -11.81 3.62
C LYS A 100 19.61 -13.00 2.66
N LYS A 101 18.82 -14.01 3.06
CA LYS A 101 18.47 -15.18 2.24
C LYS A 101 16.98 -15.12 1.92
N TYR A 102 16.61 -15.44 0.70
CA TYR A 102 15.22 -15.46 0.29
C TYR A 102 14.40 -16.41 1.15
N PRO A 103 13.34 -15.93 1.84
CA PRO A 103 12.58 -16.78 2.76
C PRO A 103 11.66 -17.75 2.01
N SER A 104 11.40 -18.88 2.64
CA SER A 104 10.36 -19.83 2.25
C SER A 104 8.99 -19.43 2.80
N GLN A 105 7.92 -20.03 2.29
CA GLN A 105 6.56 -19.79 2.80
C GLN A 105 6.43 -20.13 4.30
N SER A 106 7.08 -21.20 4.77
CA SER A 106 7.03 -21.58 6.18
C SER A 106 7.73 -20.58 7.09
N GLU A 107 8.86 -20.00 6.65
CA GLU A 107 9.56 -18.94 7.38
C GLU A 107 8.72 -17.66 7.45
N ILE A 108 8.06 -17.28 6.36
CA ILE A 108 7.11 -16.15 6.31
C ILE A 108 5.93 -16.40 7.27
N SER A 109 5.31 -17.59 7.22
CA SER A 109 4.18 -17.97 8.09
C SER A 109 4.55 -17.88 9.56
N LYS A 110 5.71 -18.41 9.91
CA LYS A 110 6.23 -18.37 11.28
C LYS A 110 6.49 -16.95 11.79
N HIS A 111 7.08 -16.11 10.92
CA HIS A 111 7.43 -14.74 11.28
C HIS A 111 6.19 -13.87 11.52
N ILE A 112 5.21 -13.96 10.61
CA ILE A 112 4.00 -13.11 10.65
C ILE A 112 2.95 -13.67 11.62
N GLY A 113 3.03 -14.96 11.97
CA GLY A 113 2.10 -15.58 12.91
C GLY A 113 0.72 -15.90 12.33
N ILE A 114 0.61 -16.07 11.00
CA ILE A 114 -0.64 -16.44 10.32
C ILE A 114 -0.55 -17.82 9.68
N SER A 115 -1.72 -18.42 9.35
CA SER A 115 -1.78 -19.75 8.75
C SER A 115 -1.03 -19.83 7.41
N SER A 116 -0.47 -21.01 7.12
CA SER A 116 0.18 -21.29 5.82
C SER A 116 -0.75 -21.05 4.64
N ALA A 117 -2.05 -21.35 4.79
CA ALA A 117 -3.05 -21.08 3.77
C ALA A 117 -3.23 -19.58 3.50
N SER A 118 -3.27 -18.75 4.56
CA SER A 118 -3.36 -17.30 4.43
C SER A 118 -2.11 -16.72 3.77
N VAL A 119 -0.93 -17.21 4.15
CA VAL A 119 0.35 -16.80 3.50
C VAL A 119 0.36 -17.20 2.04
N SER A 120 -0.06 -18.43 1.71
CA SER A 120 -0.12 -18.91 0.32
C SER A 120 -0.99 -18.02 -0.55
N TRP A 121 -2.15 -17.59 -0.04
CA TRP A 121 -3.06 -16.70 -0.75
C TRP A 121 -2.42 -15.32 -0.98
N GLN A 122 -1.76 -14.76 0.02
CA GLN A 122 -1.07 -13.47 -0.11
C GLN A 122 0.13 -13.56 -1.06
N ILE A 123 0.94 -14.61 -0.97
CA ILE A 123 2.06 -14.86 -1.88
C ILE A 123 1.58 -14.93 -3.32
N LYS A 124 0.52 -15.71 -3.58
CA LYS A 124 -0.05 -15.80 -4.92
C LYS A 124 -0.48 -14.43 -5.44
N ARG A 125 -1.16 -13.64 -4.60
CA ARG A 125 -1.57 -12.28 -4.96
C ARG A 125 -0.37 -11.38 -5.27
N LEU A 126 0.69 -11.43 -4.46
CA LEU A 126 1.93 -10.68 -4.68
C LEU A 126 2.61 -11.09 -6.00
N GLN A 127 2.57 -12.37 -6.36
CA GLN A 127 3.10 -12.89 -7.64
C GLN A 127 2.24 -12.46 -8.83
N ASP A 128 0.90 -12.56 -8.72
CA ASP A 128 -0.03 -12.15 -9.77
C ASP A 128 0.14 -10.65 -10.13
N HIS A 129 0.49 -9.83 -9.14
CA HIS A 129 0.81 -8.40 -9.31
C HIS A 129 2.30 -8.12 -9.60
N LYS A 130 3.11 -9.14 -9.86
CA LYS A 130 4.54 -9.02 -10.15
C LYS A 130 5.31 -8.21 -9.10
N VAL A 131 4.95 -8.36 -7.83
CA VAL A 131 5.62 -7.71 -6.71
C VAL A 131 6.74 -8.59 -6.15
N ILE A 132 6.56 -9.92 -6.21
CA ILE A 132 7.57 -10.89 -5.82
C ILE A 132 7.72 -12.00 -6.88
N ASP A 133 8.92 -12.58 -6.93
CA ASP A 133 9.25 -13.77 -7.71
C ASP A 133 9.42 -15.00 -6.84
N GLU A 134 9.08 -16.16 -7.39
CA GLU A 134 9.41 -17.46 -6.82
C GLU A 134 10.75 -17.94 -7.39
N ILE A 135 11.63 -18.42 -6.51
CA ILE A 135 12.88 -19.08 -6.86
C ILE A 135 12.81 -20.51 -6.35
N LYS A 136 13.21 -21.46 -7.16
CA LYS A 136 13.35 -22.86 -6.76
C LYS A 136 14.78 -23.11 -6.26
N GLU A 137 14.91 -23.52 -5.01
CA GLU A 137 16.16 -23.96 -4.41
C GLU A 137 16.05 -25.44 -3.99
N GLY A 138 16.46 -26.33 -4.88
CA GLY A 138 16.20 -27.76 -4.74
C GLY A 138 14.70 -28.08 -4.71
N LYS A 139 14.22 -28.66 -3.61
CA LYS A 139 12.80 -28.96 -3.37
C LYS A 139 12.02 -27.82 -2.71
N PHE A 140 12.69 -26.72 -2.36
CA PHE A 140 12.07 -25.60 -1.65
C PHE A 140 11.76 -24.46 -2.61
N LYS A 141 10.63 -23.77 -2.36
CA LYS A 141 10.26 -22.51 -2.97
C LYS A 141 10.65 -21.37 -2.06
N ARG A 142 11.33 -20.39 -2.61
CA ARG A 142 11.77 -19.18 -1.93
C ARG A 142 11.27 -17.96 -2.67
N TYR A 143 11.17 -16.84 -1.98
CA TYR A 143 10.57 -15.63 -2.53
C TYR A 143 11.53 -14.44 -2.42
N LYS A 144 11.61 -13.67 -3.49
CA LYS A 144 12.37 -12.41 -3.56
C LYS A 144 11.49 -11.28 -4.09
N LEU A 145 11.88 -10.04 -3.86
CA LEU A 145 11.25 -8.89 -4.47
C LEU A 145 11.45 -8.93 -6.00
N HIS A 146 10.39 -8.62 -6.74
CA HIS A 146 10.46 -8.40 -8.19
C HIS A 146 10.89 -6.95 -8.47
N GLY A 147 11.85 -6.75 -9.38
CA GLY A 147 12.27 -5.41 -9.80
C GLY A 147 13.06 -4.62 -8.74
N ASP A 148 12.91 -3.29 -8.77
CA ASP A 148 13.69 -2.38 -7.94
C ASP A 148 12.99 -2.08 -6.60
N SER A 149 13.69 -2.37 -5.50
CA SER A 149 13.24 -2.02 -4.14
C SER A 149 13.05 -0.51 -3.94
N ASN A 150 13.76 0.33 -4.70
CA ASN A 150 13.65 1.79 -4.60
C ASN A 150 12.24 2.29 -4.94
N GLN A 151 11.56 1.66 -5.90
CA GLN A 151 10.18 2.00 -6.25
C GLN A 151 9.22 1.72 -5.07
N VAL A 152 9.34 0.57 -4.41
CA VAL A 152 8.56 0.23 -3.21
C VAL A 152 8.80 1.26 -2.11
N VAL A 153 10.07 1.60 -1.87
CA VAL A 153 10.48 2.60 -0.87
C VAL A 153 9.88 3.97 -1.18
N ALA A 154 9.93 4.42 -2.44
CA ALA A 154 9.39 5.72 -2.84
C ALA A 154 7.88 5.80 -2.61
N LEU A 155 7.12 4.76 -3.01
CA LEU A 155 5.68 4.71 -2.80
C LEU A 155 5.29 4.64 -1.32
N LEU A 156 6.04 3.89 -0.51
CA LEU A 156 5.81 3.82 0.93
C LEU A 156 6.06 5.17 1.61
N LYS A 157 7.16 5.86 1.28
CA LYS A 157 7.48 7.18 1.83
C LYS A 157 6.39 8.20 1.51
N ASN A 158 5.92 8.22 0.28
CA ASN A 158 5.00 9.24 -0.20
C ASN A 158 3.56 9.02 0.27
N TYR A 159 3.10 7.77 0.32
CA TYR A 159 1.69 7.45 0.54
C TYR A 159 1.39 6.68 1.83
N TYR A 160 2.42 6.14 2.46
CA TYR A 160 2.29 5.39 3.71
C TYR A 160 3.37 5.79 4.73
N PRO A 161 3.50 7.10 5.07
CA PRO A 161 4.60 7.58 5.91
C PRO A 161 4.65 6.93 7.30
N SER A 162 3.50 6.62 7.91
CA SER A 162 3.45 5.92 9.19
C SER A 162 4.01 4.49 9.12
N ILE A 163 3.81 3.81 7.99
CA ILE A 163 4.35 2.48 7.74
C ILE A 163 5.84 2.58 7.45
N TRP A 164 6.23 3.54 6.59
CA TRP A 164 7.63 3.81 6.30
C TRP A 164 8.43 4.11 7.58
N ASN A 165 7.92 4.96 8.47
CA ASN A 165 8.59 5.28 9.73
C ASN A 165 8.76 4.05 10.63
N ARG A 166 7.74 3.19 10.71
CA ARG A 166 7.82 1.94 11.46
C ARG A 166 8.87 0.97 10.85
N TRP A 167 8.95 0.89 9.53
CA TRP A 167 9.91 0.05 8.83
C TRP A 167 11.34 0.58 8.98
N SER A 168 11.55 1.89 8.82
CA SER A 168 12.86 2.51 8.99
C SER A 168 13.38 2.38 10.42
N ASN A 169 12.52 2.47 11.44
CA ASN A 169 12.90 2.23 12.83
C ASN A 169 13.32 0.78 13.06
N ARG A 170 12.58 -0.20 12.54
CA ARG A 170 12.96 -1.62 12.63
C ARG A 170 14.27 -1.91 11.92
N LEU A 171 14.51 -1.33 10.74
CA LEU A 171 15.79 -1.45 10.03
C LEU A 171 16.93 -0.82 10.82
N ALA A 172 16.72 0.32 11.45
CA ALA A 172 17.70 0.97 12.31
C ALA A 172 18.02 0.12 13.55
N GLU A 173 17.02 -0.44 14.22
CA GLU A 173 17.20 -1.36 15.36
C GLU A 173 17.98 -2.62 14.95
N MET A 174 17.69 -3.18 13.79
CA MET A 174 18.41 -4.33 13.26
C MET A 174 19.90 -4.01 12.97
N LEU A 175 20.19 -2.86 12.37
CA LEU A 175 21.54 -2.40 12.12
C LEU A 175 22.33 -2.18 13.43
N LEU A 176 21.69 -1.59 14.44
CA LEU A 176 22.28 -1.40 15.77
C LEU A 176 22.58 -2.72 16.46
N SER A 177 21.70 -3.70 16.37
CA SER A 177 21.92 -5.03 16.96
C SER A 177 23.10 -5.78 16.31
N LEU A 178 23.27 -5.65 14.99
CA LEU A 178 24.40 -6.22 14.26
C LEU A 178 25.73 -5.58 14.68
N SER A 179 25.76 -4.25 14.86
CA SER A 179 26.97 -3.54 15.28
C SER A 179 27.39 -3.84 16.72
N GLN A 180 26.48 -4.26 17.58
CA GLN A 180 26.79 -4.69 18.96
C GLN A 180 27.30 -6.13 19.04
N GLY A 181 26.86 -7.00 18.11
CA GLY A 181 27.33 -8.38 18.04
C GLY A 181 28.81 -8.53 17.64
N GLU A 182 29.32 -7.57 16.86
CA GLU A 182 30.75 -7.57 16.44
C GLU A 182 31.72 -7.10 17.52
N LYS A 183 31.26 -6.52 18.64
CA LYS A 183 32.09 -6.06 19.76
C LYS A 183 32.30 -7.11 20.85
N GLN A 184 31.70 -8.30 20.71
CA GLN A 184 31.81 -9.40 21.69
C GLN A 184 32.51 -10.64 21.14
N SER A 185 33.26 -10.55 20.03
CA SER A 185 34.08 -11.63 19.48
C SER A 185 35.56 -11.30 19.54
#